data_4aaa2ac5e056b1ca1a6ef5119bd5fe55
#
_entry.id   4aaa2ac5e056b1ca1a6ef5119bd5fe55
#
_cell.length_a   1.000
_cell.length_b   1.000
_cell.length_c   1.000
_cell.angle_alpha   90.00
_cell.angle_beta   90.00
_cell.angle_gamma   90.00
#
_symmetry.space_group_name_H-M   'P 1'
#
loop_
_entity.id
_entity.type
_entity.pdbx_description
1 polymer ?
#
loop_
_entity_poly.entity_id
_entity_poly.type
_entity_poly.pdbx_seq_one_letter_code
_entity_poly.pdbx_strand_id
1 'polypeptide(L)'
;MEEASSDDLAEHLKVLIALWQKQLKTAKPPKRTFRFGHKTFQRILDYKVIPLMDLISWEQLYNEGKNIPFNILADILHGTGGIRSRDNIKDTDYDYAKSYLDNDEYFKVLNDFYIKNNMLKDWKITDVITFNDKATDKNKK
;
A
#
# COMPACT_ATOMS: atom_id res chain seq x y z
N MET A 1 25.69 -35.32 -6.07
CA MET A 1 24.64 -34.64 -5.27
C MET A 1 23.94 -33.67 -6.20
N GLU A 2 22.73 -33.97 -6.59
CA GLU A 2 21.93 -32.98 -7.34
C GLU A 2 21.53 -31.86 -6.35
N GLU A 3 21.95 -30.65 -6.63
CA GLU A 3 21.48 -29.49 -5.88
C GLU A 3 20.00 -29.29 -6.20
N ALA A 4 19.16 -29.38 -5.20
CA ALA A 4 17.73 -29.11 -5.34
C ALA A 4 17.53 -27.68 -5.87
N SER A 5 16.72 -27.55 -6.91
CA SER A 5 16.40 -26.25 -7.49
C SER A 5 15.66 -25.38 -6.46
N SER A 6 15.79 -24.08 -6.59
CA SER A 6 15.07 -23.10 -5.76
C SER A 6 13.54 -23.33 -5.77
N ASP A 7 13.00 -23.79 -6.90
CA ASP A 7 11.59 -24.10 -7.05
C ASP A 7 11.18 -25.39 -6.33
N ASP A 8 12.05 -26.42 -6.35
CA ASP A 8 11.83 -27.68 -5.61
C ASP A 8 11.83 -27.43 -4.10
N LEU A 9 12.75 -26.58 -3.61
CA LEU A 9 12.80 -26.18 -2.21
C LEU A 9 11.55 -25.40 -1.80
N ALA A 10 11.04 -24.52 -2.66
CA ALA A 10 9.83 -23.75 -2.39
C ALA A 10 8.58 -24.66 -2.32
N GLU A 11 8.48 -25.68 -3.19
CA GLU A 11 7.40 -26.65 -3.14
C GLU A 11 7.45 -27.53 -1.89
N HIS A 12 8.62 -28.04 -1.54
CA HIS A 12 8.82 -28.80 -0.30
C HIS A 12 8.46 -27.99 0.95
N LEU A 13 8.84 -26.69 0.99
CA LEU A 13 8.49 -25.78 2.08
C LEU A 13 6.98 -25.58 2.20
N LYS A 14 6.25 -25.44 1.08
CA LYS A 14 4.79 -25.32 1.08
C LYS A 14 4.11 -26.54 1.71
N VAL A 15 4.56 -27.74 1.33
CA VAL A 15 4.05 -28.99 1.89
C VAL A 15 4.32 -29.09 3.39
N LEU A 16 5.53 -28.75 3.81
CA LEU A 16 5.97 -28.80 5.20
C LEU A 16 5.19 -27.81 6.08
N ILE A 17 4.97 -26.59 5.59
CA ILE A 17 4.16 -25.57 6.26
C ILE A 17 2.71 -26.05 6.40
N ALA A 18 2.12 -26.66 5.36
CA ALA A 18 0.76 -27.18 5.41
C ALA A 18 0.61 -28.31 6.44
N LEU A 19 1.61 -29.20 6.54
CA LEU A 19 1.65 -30.26 7.55
C LEU A 19 1.75 -29.68 8.97
N TRP A 20 2.62 -28.72 9.19
CA TRP A 20 2.77 -28.05 10.49
C TRP A 20 1.50 -27.30 10.91
N GLN A 21 0.86 -26.58 9.98
CA GLN A 21 -0.42 -25.92 10.27
C GLN A 21 -1.50 -26.91 10.69
N LYS A 22 -1.52 -28.09 10.06
CA LYS A 22 -2.44 -29.18 10.41
C LYS A 22 -2.12 -29.77 11.79
N GLN A 23 -0.85 -30.02 12.09
CA GLN A 23 -0.40 -30.57 13.37
C GLN A 23 -0.62 -29.60 14.53
N LEU A 24 -0.30 -28.33 14.33
CA LEU A 24 -0.43 -27.29 15.35
C LEU A 24 -1.84 -26.73 15.45
N LYS A 25 -2.79 -27.21 14.63
CA LYS A 25 -4.17 -26.69 14.55
C LYS A 25 -4.25 -25.16 14.40
N THR A 26 -3.24 -24.57 13.76
CA THR A 26 -3.22 -23.14 13.52
C THR A 26 -4.26 -22.76 12.48
N ALA A 27 -5.04 -21.73 12.77
CA ALA A 27 -6.00 -21.19 11.82
C ALA A 27 -5.26 -20.71 10.55
N LYS A 28 -5.84 -20.99 9.37
CA LYS A 28 -5.30 -20.38 8.13
C LYS A 28 -5.37 -18.86 8.26
N PRO A 29 -4.30 -18.15 7.89
CA PRO A 29 -4.34 -16.71 7.91
C PRO A 29 -5.52 -16.21 7.05
N PRO A 30 -6.26 -15.19 7.49
CA PRO A 30 -7.37 -14.65 6.74
C PRO A 30 -6.88 -14.22 5.34
N LYS A 31 -7.71 -14.46 4.32
CA LYS A 31 -7.40 -13.96 2.97
C LYS A 31 -7.30 -12.45 3.03
N ARG A 32 -6.15 -11.91 2.63
CA ARG A 32 -5.98 -10.46 2.53
C ARG A 32 -6.95 -9.92 1.49
N THR A 33 -7.80 -9.00 1.90
CA THR A 33 -8.77 -8.32 1.02
C THR A 33 -8.12 -7.19 0.24
N PHE A 34 -7.03 -6.64 0.77
CA PHE A 34 -6.30 -5.53 0.18
C PHE A 34 -5.18 -6.02 -0.74
N ARG A 35 -5.12 -5.47 -1.96
CA ARG A 35 -4.07 -5.73 -2.95
C ARG A 35 -3.34 -4.45 -3.27
N PHE A 36 -2.01 -4.50 -3.20
CA PHE A 36 -1.16 -3.40 -3.62
C PHE A 36 -0.88 -3.51 -5.13
N GLY A 37 -1.03 -2.43 -5.87
CA GLY A 37 -0.80 -2.39 -7.31
C GLY A 37 -0.69 -0.96 -7.83
N HIS A 38 -0.54 -0.79 -9.14
CA HIS A 38 -0.33 0.52 -9.76
C HIS A 38 -1.41 1.56 -9.40
N LYS A 39 -2.68 1.16 -9.32
CA LYS A 39 -3.78 2.05 -8.89
C LYS A 39 -3.64 2.51 -7.45
N THR A 40 -3.04 1.69 -6.59
CA THR A 40 -2.75 2.06 -5.21
C THR A 40 -1.67 3.12 -5.14
N PHE A 41 -0.59 2.95 -5.91
CA PHE A 41 0.46 3.97 -6.04
C PHE A 41 -0.08 5.27 -6.62
N GLN A 42 -0.92 5.19 -7.66
CA GLN A 42 -1.56 6.38 -8.24
C GLN A 42 -2.37 7.14 -7.19
N ARG A 43 -3.18 6.43 -6.40
CA ARG A 43 -3.95 7.05 -5.31
C ARG A 43 -3.06 7.67 -4.23
N ILE A 44 -1.96 7.01 -3.85
CA ILE A 44 -0.99 7.56 -2.89
C ILE A 44 -0.45 8.91 -3.37
N LEU A 45 -0.15 9.03 -4.66
CA LEU A 45 0.32 10.29 -5.26
C LEU A 45 -0.80 11.34 -5.37
N ASP A 46 -1.95 10.96 -5.92
CA ASP A 46 -3.07 11.88 -6.20
C ASP A 46 -3.66 12.45 -4.91
N TYR A 47 -3.80 11.64 -3.88
CA TYR A 47 -4.35 12.03 -2.58
C TYR A 47 -3.31 12.63 -1.64
N LYS A 48 -2.03 12.72 -2.09
CA LYS A 48 -0.94 13.19 -1.24
C LYS A 48 -0.88 12.47 0.10
N VAL A 49 -1.03 11.14 0.06
CA VAL A 49 -1.18 10.30 1.26
C VAL A 49 -0.04 10.46 2.23
N ILE A 50 1.21 10.46 1.77
CA ILE A 50 2.38 10.57 2.65
C ILE A 50 2.39 11.90 3.42
N PRO A 51 2.36 13.09 2.77
CA PRO A 51 2.31 14.34 3.53
C PRO A 51 1.03 14.49 4.36
N LEU A 52 -0.08 13.89 3.94
CA LEU A 52 -1.31 13.90 4.73
C LEU A 52 -1.19 13.05 6.01
N MET A 53 -0.52 11.90 5.93
CA MET A 53 -0.19 11.07 7.10
C MET A 53 0.69 11.84 8.10
N ASP A 54 1.68 12.59 7.62
CA ASP A 54 2.54 13.43 8.46
C ASP A 54 1.73 14.50 9.19
N LEU A 55 0.80 15.17 8.49
CA LEU A 55 -0.08 16.18 9.10
C LEU A 55 -1.05 15.57 10.11
N ILE A 56 -1.64 14.41 9.83
CA ILE A 56 -2.52 13.69 10.77
C ILE A 56 -1.72 13.27 12.02
N SER A 57 -0.50 12.78 11.85
CA SER A 57 0.37 12.42 12.97
C SER A 57 0.73 13.65 13.80
N TRP A 58 0.97 14.80 13.15
CA TRP A 58 1.22 16.05 13.83
C TRP A 58 -0.01 16.54 14.65
N GLU A 59 -1.23 16.42 14.08
CA GLU A 59 -2.48 16.70 14.81
C GLU A 59 -2.57 15.91 16.12
N GLN A 60 -2.26 14.61 16.04
CA GLN A 60 -2.36 13.73 17.19
C GLN A 60 -1.31 14.01 18.27
N LEU A 61 -0.07 14.31 17.87
CA LEU A 61 1.06 14.45 18.78
C LEU A 61 1.21 15.86 19.36
N TYR A 62 0.91 16.90 18.58
CA TYR A 62 1.26 18.28 18.92
C TYR A 62 0.08 19.24 19.00
N ASN A 63 -1.06 18.89 18.41
CA ASN A 63 -2.25 19.76 18.36
C ASN A 63 -3.37 19.30 19.30
N GLU A 64 -3.03 18.62 20.38
CA GLU A 64 -3.99 18.12 21.38
C GLU A 64 -5.15 17.31 20.77
N GLY A 65 -4.91 16.64 19.65
CA GLY A 65 -5.93 15.90 18.90
C GLY A 65 -6.93 16.78 18.14
N LYS A 66 -6.69 18.09 18.03
CA LYS A 66 -7.52 18.98 17.21
C LYS A 66 -7.14 18.87 15.76
N ASN A 67 -8.14 18.60 14.91
CA ASN A 67 -7.91 18.46 13.48
C ASN A 67 -7.61 19.82 12.82
N ILE A 68 -6.70 19.80 11.85
CA ILE A 68 -6.49 20.93 10.96
C ILE A 68 -7.75 21.07 10.06
N PRO A 69 -8.30 22.27 9.88
CA PRO A 69 -9.45 22.46 9.00
C PRO A 69 -9.19 21.93 7.58
N PHE A 70 -10.15 21.20 7.01
CA PHE A 70 -9.99 20.52 5.71
C PHE A 70 -9.72 21.48 4.53
N ASN A 71 -10.20 22.72 4.60
CA ASN A 71 -9.85 23.75 3.62
C ASN A 71 -8.37 24.13 3.67
N ILE A 72 -7.79 24.18 4.87
CA ILE A 72 -6.36 24.47 5.06
C ILE A 72 -5.54 23.26 4.57
N LEU A 73 -5.95 22.03 4.88
CA LEU A 73 -5.31 20.83 4.35
C LEU A 73 -5.32 20.81 2.82
N ALA A 74 -6.44 21.14 2.20
CA ALA A 74 -6.55 21.21 0.75
C ALA A 74 -5.57 22.25 0.14
N ASP A 75 -5.49 23.43 0.73
CA ASP A 75 -4.57 24.49 0.28
C ASP A 75 -3.09 24.11 0.46
N ILE A 76 -2.74 23.46 1.57
CA ILE A 76 -1.36 22.99 1.82
C ILE A 76 -0.96 21.90 0.83
N LEU A 77 -1.83 20.92 0.60
CA LEU A 77 -1.50 19.72 -0.16
C LEU A 77 -1.60 19.92 -1.67
N HIS A 78 -2.54 20.73 -2.13
CA HIS A 78 -2.86 20.88 -3.54
C HIS A 78 -2.77 22.33 -4.06
N GLY A 79 -2.50 23.28 -3.18
CA GLY A 79 -2.50 24.71 -3.48
C GLY A 79 -3.89 25.30 -3.57
N THR A 80 -3.98 26.63 -3.41
CA THR A 80 -5.23 27.38 -3.51
C THR A 80 -5.84 27.22 -4.91
N GLY A 81 -7.05 26.68 -5.01
CA GLY A 81 -7.69 26.36 -6.29
C GLY A 81 -7.20 25.09 -6.97
N GLY A 82 -6.51 24.21 -6.23
CA GLY A 82 -6.03 22.94 -6.73
C GLY A 82 -7.15 21.99 -7.17
N ILE A 83 -6.77 20.90 -7.84
CA ILE A 83 -7.70 19.90 -8.42
C ILE A 83 -8.56 19.21 -7.34
N ARG A 84 -8.04 19.09 -6.10
CA ARG A 84 -8.77 18.47 -5.00
C ARG A 84 -9.24 19.53 -4.01
N SER A 85 -10.55 19.56 -3.83
CA SER A 85 -11.23 20.50 -2.93
C SER A 85 -11.27 20.01 -1.48
N ARG A 86 -11.72 20.89 -0.57
CA ARG A 86 -12.03 20.55 0.82
C ARG A 86 -12.87 19.27 0.95
N ASP A 87 -13.89 19.10 0.10
CA ASP A 87 -14.80 17.96 0.18
C ASP A 87 -14.11 16.67 -0.24
N ASN A 88 -13.22 16.69 -1.23
CA ASN A 88 -12.40 15.54 -1.58
C ASN A 88 -11.49 15.13 -0.41
N ILE A 89 -10.86 16.09 0.27
CA ILE A 89 -10.02 15.80 1.43
C ILE A 89 -10.86 15.18 2.55
N LYS A 90 -12.00 15.79 2.87
CA LYS A 90 -12.89 15.34 3.94
C LYS A 90 -13.46 13.95 3.69
N ASP A 91 -14.01 13.72 2.50
CA ASP A 91 -14.83 12.54 2.23
C ASP A 91 -14.03 11.33 1.76
N THR A 92 -12.78 11.53 1.35
CA THR A 92 -11.98 10.46 0.74
C THR A 92 -10.53 10.43 1.23
N ASP A 93 -9.78 11.52 1.05
CA ASP A 93 -8.32 11.50 1.16
C ASP A 93 -7.87 11.31 2.61
N TYR A 94 -8.53 12.00 3.53
CA TYR A 94 -8.22 11.95 4.96
C TYR A 94 -8.42 10.54 5.54
N ASP A 95 -9.57 9.94 5.28
CA ASP A 95 -9.87 8.57 5.73
C ASP A 95 -8.93 7.55 5.07
N TYR A 96 -8.61 7.75 3.80
CA TYR A 96 -7.67 6.89 3.09
C TYR A 96 -6.26 6.97 3.70
N ALA A 97 -5.74 8.17 3.97
CA ALA A 97 -4.45 8.35 4.64
C ALA A 97 -4.45 7.80 6.07
N LYS A 98 -5.52 8.04 6.83
CA LYS A 98 -5.69 7.54 8.19
C LYS A 98 -5.69 6.01 8.24
N SER A 99 -6.29 5.35 7.25
CA SER A 99 -6.29 3.89 7.18
C SER A 99 -4.88 3.28 7.10
N TYR A 100 -3.90 3.98 6.54
CA TYR A 100 -2.50 3.57 6.54
C TYR A 100 -1.84 3.72 7.91
N LEU A 101 -2.23 4.72 8.70
CA LEU A 101 -1.73 4.91 10.07
C LEU A 101 -2.34 3.89 11.03
N ASP A 102 -3.61 3.58 10.86
CA ASP A 102 -4.37 2.74 11.81
C ASP A 102 -4.23 1.24 11.50
N ASN A 103 -3.70 0.85 10.35
CA ASN A 103 -3.68 -0.55 9.92
C ASN A 103 -2.33 -1.00 9.37
N ASP A 104 -1.58 -1.75 10.18
CA ASP A 104 -0.29 -2.36 9.80
C ASP A 104 -0.37 -3.28 8.58
N GLU A 105 -1.57 -3.76 8.21
CA GLU A 105 -1.73 -4.66 7.08
C GLU A 105 -1.32 -4.01 5.76
N TYR A 106 -1.53 -2.70 5.60
CA TYR A 106 -1.09 -1.97 4.42
C TYR A 106 0.42 -2.05 4.21
N PHE A 107 1.20 -1.87 5.28
CA PHE A 107 2.66 -1.99 5.22
C PHE A 107 3.12 -3.41 4.94
N LYS A 108 2.46 -4.41 5.48
CA LYS A 108 2.74 -5.83 5.17
C LYS A 108 2.50 -6.15 3.70
N VAL A 109 1.37 -5.67 3.15
CA VAL A 109 1.05 -5.87 1.73
C VAL A 109 2.00 -5.11 0.81
N LEU A 110 2.43 -3.91 1.19
CA LEU A 110 3.46 -3.16 0.47
C LEU A 110 4.80 -3.92 0.46
N ASN A 111 5.21 -4.44 1.60
CA ASN A 111 6.43 -5.23 1.70
C ASN A 111 6.36 -6.49 0.83
N ASP A 112 5.24 -7.21 0.84
CA ASP A 112 5.03 -8.37 -0.04
C ASP A 112 5.08 -7.99 -1.52
N PHE A 113 4.54 -6.82 -1.88
CA PHE A 113 4.64 -6.30 -3.24
C PHE A 113 6.09 -6.07 -3.65
N TYR A 114 6.90 -5.46 -2.79
CA TYR A 114 8.33 -5.22 -3.07
C TYR A 114 9.14 -6.51 -3.12
N ILE A 115 8.86 -7.49 -2.27
CA ILE A 115 9.51 -8.80 -2.33
C ILE A 115 9.24 -9.49 -3.68
N LYS A 116 7.97 -9.49 -4.11
CA LYS A 116 7.56 -10.11 -5.39
C LYS A 116 8.09 -9.37 -6.62
N ASN A 117 8.32 -8.08 -6.51
CA ASN A 117 8.74 -7.21 -7.59
C ASN A 117 10.08 -6.53 -7.26
N ASN A 118 11.05 -7.31 -6.80
CA ASN A 118 12.34 -6.79 -6.32
C ASN A 118 13.07 -5.90 -7.37
N MET A 119 12.85 -6.16 -8.66
CA MET A 119 13.40 -5.33 -9.74
C MET A 119 12.87 -3.89 -9.75
N LEU A 120 11.71 -3.63 -9.11
CA LEU A 120 11.11 -2.29 -9.03
C LEU A 120 11.54 -1.52 -7.78
N LYS A 121 12.35 -2.11 -6.91
CA LYS A 121 12.72 -1.57 -5.61
C LYS A 121 13.31 -0.17 -5.67
N ASP A 122 14.16 0.07 -6.66
CA ASP A 122 14.88 1.33 -6.82
C ASP A 122 14.23 2.27 -7.86
N TRP A 123 13.06 1.90 -8.34
CA TRP A 123 12.34 2.69 -9.32
C TRP A 123 11.53 3.80 -8.66
N LYS A 124 11.39 4.91 -9.39
CA LYS A 124 10.44 5.97 -8.99
C LYS A 124 9.01 5.43 -9.08
N ILE A 125 8.13 5.87 -8.19
CA ILE A 125 6.71 5.45 -8.16
C ILE A 125 6.03 5.71 -9.52
N THR A 126 6.34 6.83 -10.18
CA THR A 126 5.83 7.17 -11.51
C THR A 126 6.22 6.14 -12.58
N ASP A 127 7.44 5.62 -12.50
CA ASP A 127 7.94 4.62 -13.45
C ASP A 127 7.30 3.24 -13.20
N VAL A 128 7.05 2.90 -11.93
CA VAL A 128 6.32 1.69 -11.54
C VAL A 128 4.88 1.71 -12.08
N ILE A 129 4.20 2.84 -11.98
CA ILE A 129 2.83 3.03 -12.49
C ILE A 129 2.82 2.81 -14.01
N THR A 130 3.73 3.46 -14.73
CA THR A 130 3.82 3.38 -16.21
C THR A 130 4.17 1.98 -16.70
N PHE A 131 5.00 1.24 -15.97
CA PHE A 131 5.38 -0.13 -16.29
C PHE A 131 4.18 -1.08 -16.23
N ASN A 132 3.36 -0.97 -15.21
CA ASN A 132 2.17 -1.80 -15.05
C ASN A 132 1.08 -1.51 -16.07
N ASP A 133 0.91 -0.25 -16.49
CA ASP A 133 -0.05 0.12 -17.53
C ASP A 133 0.28 -0.57 -18.86
N LYS A 134 1.55 -0.60 -19.25
CA LYS A 134 2.02 -1.29 -20.46
C LYS A 134 1.84 -2.81 -20.40
N ALA A 135 1.96 -3.42 -19.22
CA ALA A 135 1.76 -4.85 -19.02
C ALA A 135 0.27 -5.24 -19.13
N THR A 136 -0.63 -4.35 -18.69
CA THR A 136 -2.08 -4.60 -18.71
C THR A 136 -2.66 -4.51 -20.11
N ASP A 137 -2.13 -3.63 -20.96
CA ASP A 137 -2.57 -3.48 -22.36
C ASP A 137 -2.17 -4.67 -23.26
N LYS A 138 -1.06 -5.34 -22.96
CA LYS A 138 -0.62 -6.55 -23.69
C LYS A 138 -1.52 -7.76 -23.45
N ASN A 139 -2.23 -7.83 -22.34
CA ASN A 139 -3.12 -8.93 -21.97
C ASN A 139 -4.58 -8.74 -22.45
N LYS A 140 -4.87 -7.65 -23.18
CA LYS A 140 -6.19 -7.36 -23.75
C LYS A 140 -6.31 -7.60 -25.26
N LYS A 141 -5.28 -8.21 -25.88
CA LYS A 141 -5.31 -8.58 -27.30
C LYS A 141 -5.53 -10.07 -27.48
#